data_bf8f203985301cc43c5a39dcc153c69e
#
_entry.id   bf8f203985301cc43c5a39dcc153c69e
#
_cell.length_a   1.000
_cell.length_b   1.000
_cell.length_c   1.000
_cell.angle_alpha   90.00
_cell.angle_beta   90.00
_cell.angle_gamma   90.00
#
_symmetry.space_group_name_H-M   'P 1'
#
loop_
_entity.id
_entity.type
_entity.pdbx_description
1 polymer ?
#
loop_
_entity_poly.entity_id
_entity_poly.type
_entity_poly.pdbx_seq_one_letter_code
_entity_poly.pdbx_strand_id
1 'polypeptide(L)'
;INIAGDGCFRMNMNEIATAVRQKLPLIEVIINNHVLGMVRQWQDLFYEKRYSATVLDDGVDYVKLAEAMGATGYRATNREEFNKALKKALASDTPVVIDCIINSDDKVWPMVAPGAPISEAFDEKDLQEKQQTN
;
A
#
# COMPACT_ATOMS: atom_id res chain seq x y z
N ILE A 1 -6.63 -5.41 -12.66
CA ILE A 1 -6.47 -4.90 -11.29
C ILE A 1 -5.00 -4.57 -11.09
N ASN A 2 -4.69 -3.37 -10.61
CA ASN A 2 -3.39 -2.97 -10.14
C ASN A 2 -3.42 -2.86 -8.61
N ILE A 3 -2.31 -3.21 -7.94
CA ILE A 3 -2.18 -3.10 -6.49
C ILE A 3 -0.88 -2.33 -6.22
N ALA A 4 -0.99 -1.19 -5.54
CA ALA A 4 0.15 -0.33 -5.25
C ALA A 4 0.08 0.19 -3.81
N GLY A 5 1.22 0.47 -3.20
CA GLY A 5 1.27 1.29 -1.99
C GLY A 5 0.90 2.74 -2.28
N ASP A 6 0.47 3.49 -1.25
CA ASP A 6 0.14 4.91 -1.37
C ASP A 6 1.31 5.76 -1.90
N GLY A 7 2.53 5.49 -1.45
CA GLY A 7 3.72 6.14 -1.99
C GLY A 7 3.99 5.80 -3.45
N CYS A 8 3.74 4.55 -3.88
CA CYS A 8 3.90 4.13 -5.28
C CYS A 8 2.82 4.77 -6.18
N PHE A 9 1.56 4.74 -5.74
CA PHE A 9 0.45 5.32 -6.48
C PHE A 9 0.67 6.82 -6.77
N ARG A 10 1.21 7.57 -5.82
CA ARG A 10 1.52 9.01 -5.99
C ARG A 10 2.46 9.31 -7.15
N MET A 11 3.30 8.36 -7.55
CA MET A 11 4.28 8.58 -8.62
C MET A 11 3.61 8.81 -9.99
N ASN A 12 2.43 8.21 -10.22
CA ASN A 12 1.70 8.28 -11.48
C ASN A 12 0.17 8.39 -11.30
N MET A 13 -0.31 8.92 -10.20
CA MET A 13 -1.75 9.04 -9.90
C MET A 13 -2.54 9.84 -10.95
N ASN A 14 -1.86 10.71 -11.69
CA ASN A 14 -2.44 11.48 -12.79
C ASN A 14 -2.97 10.60 -13.94
N GLU A 15 -2.48 9.37 -14.09
CA GLU A 15 -2.92 8.44 -15.14
C GLU A 15 -4.34 7.90 -14.92
N ILE A 16 -4.92 8.10 -13.75
CA ILE A 16 -6.35 7.86 -13.51
C ILE A 16 -7.20 8.69 -14.48
N ALA A 17 -6.84 9.94 -14.74
CA ALA A 17 -7.53 10.78 -15.72
C ALA A 17 -7.41 10.21 -17.15
N THR A 18 -6.28 9.62 -17.49
CA THR A 18 -6.10 8.92 -18.77
C THR A 18 -7.01 7.69 -18.86
N ALA A 19 -7.06 6.88 -17.80
CA ALA A 19 -7.92 5.70 -17.75
C ALA A 19 -9.42 6.07 -17.90
N VAL A 20 -9.84 7.14 -17.24
CA VAL A 20 -11.21 7.68 -17.36
C VAL A 20 -11.51 8.12 -18.79
N ARG A 21 -10.62 8.91 -19.40
CA ARG A 21 -10.77 9.39 -20.78
C ARG A 21 -10.86 8.23 -21.79
N GLN A 22 -10.09 7.17 -21.57
CA GLN A 22 -10.05 6.00 -22.42
C GLN A 22 -11.13 4.96 -22.08
N LYS A 23 -11.97 5.23 -21.05
CA LYS A 23 -13.03 4.32 -20.56
C LYS A 23 -12.48 2.92 -20.23
N LEU A 24 -11.32 2.86 -19.58
CA LEU A 24 -10.71 1.59 -19.16
C LEU A 24 -11.35 1.11 -17.84
N PRO A 25 -11.82 -0.13 -17.73
CA PRO A 25 -12.36 -0.67 -16.48
C PRO A 25 -11.20 -1.08 -15.54
N LEU A 26 -10.34 -0.12 -15.20
CA LEU A 26 -9.20 -0.30 -14.31
C LEU A 26 -9.68 -0.32 -12.86
N ILE A 27 -9.20 -1.28 -12.08
CA ILE A 27 -9.34 -1.27 -10.62
C ILE A 27 -7.96 -1.03 -10.02
N GLU A 28 -7.81 0.10 -9.36
CA GLU A 28 -6.60 0.46 -8.59
C GLU A 28 -6.87 0.21 -7.10
N VAL A 29 -6.08 -0.67 -6.48
CA VAL A 29 -6.14 -0.95 -5.05
C VAL A 29 -4.92 -0.33 -4.39
N ILE A 30 -5.14 0.69 -3.59
CA ILE A 30 -4.10 1.40 -2.84
C ILE A 30 -3.99 0.77 -1.46
N ILE A 31 -2.86 0.16 -1.17
CA ILE A 31 -2.51 -0.30 0.18
C ILE A 31 -1.92 0.89 0.92
N ASN A 32 -2.78 1.60 1.65
CA ASN A 32 -2.48 2.89 2.25
C ASN A 32 -2.10 2.73 3.73
N ASN A 33 -0.82 2.75 4.01
CA ASN A 33 -0.26 2.72 5.36
C ASN A 33 0.26 4.09 5.83
N HIS A 34 0.09 5.15 5.03
CA HIS A 34 0.56 6.52 5.28
C HIS A 34 2.08 6.66 5.45
N VAL A 35 2.85 5.66 4.99
CA VAL A 35 4.31 5.68 5.08
C VAL A 35 4.94 5.09 3.81
N LEU A 36 6.22 5.38 3.59
CA LEU A 36 7.05 4.62 2.66
C LEU A 36 7.39 3.27 3.32
N GLY A 37 6.47 2.30 3.22
CA GLY A 37 6.44 1.10 4.06
C GLY A 37 7.74 0.30 4.04
N MET A 38 8.30 0.01 2.87
CA MET A 38 9.55 -0.75 2.76
C MET A 38 10.73 0.02 3.36
N VAL A 39 10.82 1.33 3.15
CA VAL A 39 11.88 2.17 3.74
C VAL A 39 11.75 2.18 5.26
N ARG A 40 10.53 2.36 5.79
CA ARG A 40 10.24 2.32 7.22
C ARG A 40 10.59 0.96 7.83
N GLN A 41 10.22 -0.14 7.16
CA GLN A 41 10.55 -1.49 7.61
C GLN A 41 12.05 -1.72 7.72
N TRP A 42 12.84 -1.23 6.77
CA TRP A 42 14.30 -1.28 6.84
C TRP A 42 14.85 -0.47 8.01
N GLN A 43 14.32 0.73 8.22
CA GLN A 43 14.73 1.58 9.35
C GLN A 43 14.38 0.91 10.69
N ASP A 44 13.25 0.22 10.77
CA ASP A 44 12.84 -0.54 11.95
C ASP A 44 13.78 -1.72 12.23
N LEU A 45 14.06 -2.53 11.21
CA LEU A 45 14.78 -3.79 11.38
C LEU A 45 16.31 -3.64 11.45
N PHE A 46 16.87 -2.69 10.71
CA PHE A 46 18.33 -2.61 10.49
C PHE A 46 18.97 -1.31 10.96
N TYR A 47 18.17 -0.29 11.33
CA TYR A 47 18.68 1.04 11.68
C TYR A 47 18.16 1.52 13.05
N GLU A 48 17.94 0.62 13.99
CA GLU A 48 17.60 0.92 15.39
C GLU A 48 16.37 1.84 15.52
N LYS A 49 15.39 1.67 14.62
CA LYS A 49 14.17 2.51 14.56
C LYS A 49 14.44 4.00 14.37
N ARG A 50 15.58 4.35 13.76
CA ARG A 50 15.90 5.73 13.41
C ARG A 50 15.12 6.13 12.16
N TYR A 51 13.84 6.45 12.34
CA TYR A 51 12.94 6.83 11.26
C TYR A 51 13.27 8.21 10.71
N SER A 52 13.36 8.33 9.38
CA SER A 52 13.61 9.60 8.70
C SER A 52 12.87 9.63 7.37
N ALA A 53 12.10 10.70 7.15
CA ALA A 53 11.42 11.02 5.89
C ALA A 53 10.54 9.88 5.31
N THR A 54 9.92 9.07 6.17
CA THR A 54 9.08 7.93 5.75
C THR A 54 7.59 8.15 5.92
N VAL A 55 7.17 9.16 6.69
CA VAL A 55 5.77 9.45 6.94
C VAL A 55 5.20 10.29 5.80
N LEU A 56 4.05 9.89 5.29
CA LEU A 56 3.29 10.58 4.24
C LEU A 56 2.06 11.24 4.90
N ASP A 57 2.30 12.32 5.65
CA ASP A 57 1.31 13.03 6.47
C ASP A 57 0.66 14.24 5.79
N ASP A 58 0.78 14.36 4.47
CA ASP A 58 0.26 15.48 3.69
C ASP A 58 -1.28 15.47 3.48
N GLY A 59 -1.98 14.49 4.06
CA GLY A 59 -3.45 14.46 4.09
C GLY A 59 -4.10 14.19 2.74
N VAL A 60 -3.43 13.53 1.79
CA VAL A 60 -4.03 13.17 0.50
C VAL A 60 -5.21 12.23 0.70
N ASP A 61 -6.39 12.64 0.23
CA ASP A 61 -7.61 11.82 0.19
C ASP A 61 -7.74 11.18 -1.21
N TYR A 62 -7.36 9.90 -1.32
CA TYR A 62 -7.37 9.21 -2.62
C TYR A 62 -8.76 8.95 -3.17
N VAL A 63 -9.80 8.89 -2.32
CA VAL A 63 -11.19 8.79 -2.77
C VAL A 63 -11.60 10.08 -3.49
N LYS A 64 -11.40 11.22 -2.84
CA LYS A 64 -11.70 12.53 -3.45
C LYS A 64 -10.86 12.81 -4.68
N LEU A 65 -9.60 12.39 -4.67
CA LEU A 65 -8.72 12.51 -5.84
C LEU A 65 -9.25 11.70 -7.01
N ALA A 66 -9.65 10.45 -6.80
CA ALA A 66 -10.27 9.63 -7.83
C ALA A 66 -11.54 10.26 -8.42
N GLU A 67 -12.42 10.76 -7.55
CA GLU A 67 -13.66 11.42 -7.93
C GLU A 67 -13.39 12.72 -8.72
N ALA A 68 -12.41 13.52 -8.29
CA ALA A 68 -12.01 14.73 -9.01
C ALA A 68 -11.45 14.45 -10.40
N MET A 69 -10.87 13.27 -10.62
CA MET A 69 -10.38 12.79 -11.93
C MET A 69 -11.46 12.09 -12.75
N GLY A 70 -12.70 11.94 -12.22
CA GLY A 70 -13.82 11.30 -12.91
C GLY A 70 -13.91 9.79 -12.73
N ALA A 71 -13.11 9.20 -11.85
CA ALA A 71 -13.20 7.78 -11.45
C ALA A 71 -14.13 7.62 -10.24
N THR A 72 -14.44 6.38 -9.89
CA THR A 72 -15.16 6.07 -8.65
C THR A 72 -14.17 5.75 -7.55
N GLY A 73 -14.33 6.37 -6.36
CA GLY A 73 -13.50 6.12 -5.19
C GLY A 73 -14.25 5.34 -4.10
N TYR A 74 -13.58 4.37 -3.48
CA TYR A 74 -14.04 3.69 -2.27
C TYR A 74 -12.95 3.69 -1.23
N ARG A 75 -13.33 3.80 0.07
CA ARG A 75 -12.42 3.57 1.20
C ARG A 75 -12.77 2.28 1.89
N ALA A 76 -11.76 1.52 2.30
CA ALA A 76 -11.90 0.31 3.07
C ALA A 76 -10.93 0.34 4.25
N THR A 77 -11.43 0.12 5.46
CA THR A 77 -10.66 0.05 6.71
C THR A 77 -10.64 -1.36 7.30
N ASN A 78 -11.38 -2.27 6.66
CA ASN A 78 -11.49 -3.66 7.07
C ASN A 78 -11.85 -4.55 5.86
N ARG A 79 -11.74 -5.87 6.07
CA ARG A 79 -11.97 -6.86 5.03
C ARG A 79 -13.39 -6.85 4.43
N GLU A 80 -14.39 -6.55 5.25
CA GLU A 80 -15.80 -6.54 4.79
C GLU A 80 -16.02 -5.36 3.84
N GLU A 81 -15.54 -4.17 4.18
CA GLU A 81 -15.59 -2.97 3.34
C GLU A 81 -14.83 -3.17 2.03
N PHE A 82 -13.62 -3.76 2.10
CA PHE A 82 -12.85 -4.11 0.92
C PHE A 82 -13.62 -5.05 -0.01
N ASN A 83 -14.21 -6.12 0.51
CA ASN A 83 -14.97 -7.07 -0.28
C ASN A 83 -16.18 -6.41 -0.96
N LYS A 84 -16.88 -5.51 -0.27
CA LYS A 84 -17.99 -4.74 -0.83
C LYS A 84 -17.52 -3.81 -1.95
N ALA A 85 -16.42 -3.09 -1.72
CA ALA A 85 -15.83 -2.18 -2.71
C ALA A 85 -15.34 -2.94 -3.95
N LEU A 86 -14.62 -4.05 -3.76
CA LEU A 86 -14.12 -4.87 -4.85
C LEU A 86 -15.25 -5.48 -5.68
N LYS A 87 -16.33 -5.96 -5.05
CA LYS A 87 -17.50 -6.46 -5.77
C LYS A 87 -18.15 -5.39 -6.65
N LYS A 88 -18.24 -4.15 -6.16
CA LYS A 88 -18.77 -3.02 -6.96
C LYS A 88 -17.80 -2.65 -8.09
N ALA A 89 -16.48 -2.64 -7.80
CA ALA A 89 -15.47 -2.33 -8.79
C ALA A 89 -15.44 -3.34 -9.94
N LEU A 90 -15.60 -4.64 -9.64
CA LEU A 90 -15.65 -5.70 -10.66
C LEU A 90 -16.89 -5.62 -11.56
N ALA A 91 -17.94 -4.94 -11.12
CA ALA A 91 -19.16 -4.70 -11.88
C ALA A 91 -19.16 -3.32 -12.59
N SER A 92 -18.08 -2.54 -12.48
CA SER A 92 -17.98 -1.20 -13.05
C SER A 92 -17.32 -1.23 -14.43
N ASP A 93 -17.86 -0.43 -15.35
CA ASP A 93 -17.28 -0.16 -16.67
C ASP A 93 -16.35 1.06 -16.69
N THR A 94 -16.16 1.70 -15.53
CA THR A 94 -15.31 2.88 -15.36
C THR A 94 -14.18 2.61 -14.36
N PRO A 95 -13.09 3.38 -14.39
CA PRO A 95 -12.01 3.22 -13.43
C PRO A 95 -12.51 3.36 -11.99
N VAL A 96 -12.02 2.48 -11.11
CA VAL A 96 -12.32 2.49 -9.68
C VAL A 96 -11.03 2.51 -8.88
N VAL A 97 -10.95 3.37 -7.87
CA VAL A 97 -9.87 3.41 -6.89
C VAL A 97 -10.40 2.92 -5.54
N ILE A 98 -9.74 1.95 -4.93
CA ILE A 98 -10.04 1.46 -3.59
C ILE A 98 -8.89 1.81 -2.66
N ASP A 99 -9.11 2.76 -1.77
CA ASP A 99 -8.17 3.22 -0.74
C ASP A 99 -8.29 2.31 0.49
N CYS A 100 -7.36 1.35 0.63
CA CYS A 100 -7.33 0.38 1.73
C CYS A 100 -6.43 0.88 2.84
N ILE A 101 -7.01 1.35 3.94
CA ILE A 101 -6.27 1.82 5.10
C ILE A 101 -5.76 0.63 5.91
N ILE A 102 -4.44 0.55 6.08
CA ILE A 102 -3.78 -0.45 6.91
C ILE A 102 -2.86 0.21 7.94
N ASN A 103 -2.30 -0.59 8.85
CA ASN A 103 -1.40 -0.08 9.87
C ASN A 103 -0.05 0.33 9.27
N SER A 104 0.51 1.45 9.73
CA SER A 104 1.82 1.97 9.29
C SER A 104 3.00 1.05 9.63
N ASP A 105 2.85 0.19 10.63
CA ASP A 105 3.88 -0.74 11.07
C ASP A 105 3.66 -2.18 10.57
N ASP A 106 2.64 -2.44 9.74
CA ASP A 106 2.48 -3.70 9.06
C ASP A 106 3.68 -3.97 8.15
N LYS A 107 4.26 -5.15 8.29
CA LYS A 107 5.50 -5.54 7.60
C LYS A 107 5.24 -6.55 6.50
N VAL A 108 6.13 -6.54 5.51
CA VAL A 108 6.15 -7.51 4.42
C VAL A 108 7.14 -8.61 4.76
N TRP A 109 6.69 -9.86 4.74
CA TRP A 109 7.50 -11.02 5.04
C TRP A 109 7.46 -12.05 3.88
N PRO A 110 8.51 -12.86 3.66
CA PRO A 110 9.81 -12.83 4.34
C PRO A 110 10.70 -11.66 3.91
N MET A 111 11.70 -11.34 4.74
CA MET A 111 12.72 -10.32 4.48
C MET A 111 14.10 -10.95 4.29
N VAL A 112 14.98 -10.23 3.60
CA VAL A 112 16.40 -10.57 3.47
C VAL A 112 17.22 -9.39 3.98
N ALA A 113 18.20 -9.63 4.85
CA ALA A 113 19.07 -8.58 5.35
C ALA A 113 19.93 -7.98 4.22
N PRO A 114 20.34 -6.69 4.32
CA PRO A 114 21.21 -6.08 3.31
C PRO A 114 22.47 -6.90 3.07
N GLY A 115 22.72 -7.27 1.80
CA GLY A 115 23.89 -8.04 1.39
C GLY A 115 23.83 -9.55 1.66
N ALA A 116 22.77 -10.06 2.31
CA ALA A 116 22.58 -11.48 2.53
C ALA A 116 22.00 -12.18 1.28
N PRO A 117 22.30 -13.46 1.08
CA PRO A 117 21.68 -14.25 0.02
C PRO A 117 20.21 -14.55 0.33
N ILE A 118 19.41 -14.81 -0.71
CA ILE A 118 17.97 -15.10 -0.55
C ILE A 118 17.69 -16.35 0.29
N SER A 119 18.64 -17.27 0.39
CA SER A 119 18.58 -18.45 1.25
C SER A 119 18.56 -18.12 2.75
N GLU A 120 18.93 -16.90 3.12
CA GLU A 120 18.90 -16.37 4.50
C GLU A 120 17.67 -15.49 4.75
N ALA A 121 16.61 -15.65 3.95
CA ALA A 121 15.35 -14.98 4.19
C ALA A 121 14.80 -15.37 5.57
N PHE A 122 14.21 -14.40 6.27
CA PHE A 122 13.66 -14.58 7.61
C PHE A 122 12.28 -13.94 7.72
N ASP A 123 11.49 -14.40 8.67
CA ASP A 123 10.18 -13.85 8.99
C ASP A 123 10.12 -13.31 10.44
N GLU A 124 8.93 -12.94 10.87
CA GLU A 124 8.71 -12.38 12.20
C GLU A 124 9.02 -13.39 13.31
N LYS A 125 8.79 -14.69 13.07
CA LYS A 125 9.06 -15.75 14.06
C LYS A 125 10.55 -15.94 14.28
N ASP A 126 11.32 -15.91 13.19
CA ASP A 126 12.78 -16.00 13.26
C ASP A 126 13.39 -14.87 14.10
N LEU A 127 12.78 -13.67 14.05
CA LEU A 127 13.21 -12.53 14.88
C LEU A 127 12.88 -12.74 16.36
N GLN A 128 11.70 -13.27 16.66
CA GLN A 128 11.28 -13.54 18.05
C GLN A 128 12.16 -14.61 18.71
N GLU A 129 12.52 -15.66 17.98
CA GLU A 129 13.42 -16.72 18.46
C GLU A 129 14.83 -16.20 18.77
N LYS A 130 15.36 -15.32 17.91
CA LYS A 130 16.67 -14.67 18.15
C LYS A 130 16.69 -13.74 19.36
N GLN A 131 15.57 -13.10 19.70
CA GLN A 131 15.46 -12.22 20.88
C GLN A 131 15.33 -13.00 22.19
N GLN A 132 14.84 -14.24 22.15
CA GLN A 132 14.73 -15.10 23.34
C GLN A 132 16.05 -15.82 23.68
N THR A 133 16.99 -15.86 22.75
CA THR A 133 18.27 -16.60 22.88
C THR A 133 19.44 -15.69 23.30
N ASN A 134 19.24 -14.38 23.41
CA ASN A 134 20.19 -13.38 23.89
C ASN A 134 19.75 -12.81 25.25
#